data_3547eb4149c375702d7e661058fbe85d
#
_entry.id   3547eb4149c375702d7e661058fbe85d
#
_cell.length_a   1.000
_cell.length_b   1.000
_cell.length_c   1.000
_cell.angle_alpha   90.00
_cell.angle_beta   90.00
_cell.angle_gamma   90.00
#
_symmetry.space_group_name_H-M   'P 1'
#
loop_
_entity.id
_entity.type
_entity.pdbx_description
1 polymer ?
#
loop_
_entity_poly.entity_id
_entity_poly.type
_entity_poly.pdbx_seq_one_letter_code
_entity_poly.pdbx_strand_id
1 'polypeptide(L)'
;KINIDAKVEGFYSTFTKAPEFVDGYTYASMANEARLTRNQEALYSPSELELFRTQLDPDRFPDVDWMDMVLRDGAWSSRATLNMRGGGKTARYFVSGSYQDQQGMYKTDKSLKDYNTNAHFRKWTYRMNVDIDITKTTLLKVGVSGSLRKQNDTGSGTDNLWTVLMGYNSIMMPAEYSDGKIPGWSDKDDNMNPWVMTTQSGYNESWKNNIQTSLTLEQKLDFITKGLRFVGRFGYDTYNSNWIKRYKSPAAYKADRYRQP
;
A
#
# COMPACT_ATOMS: atom_id res chain seq x y z
N LYS A 1 18.56 -0.46 38.51
CA LYS A 1 19.07 0.37 37.41
C LYS A 1 18.10 0.25 36.23
N ILE A 2 17.75 1.39 35.63
CA ILE A 2 16.90 1.47 34.44
C ILE A 2 17.83 1.59 33.21
N ASN A 3 17.51 0.87 32.15
CA ASN A 3 18.20 0.94 30.86
C ASN A 3 17.18 1.32 29.79
N ILE A 4 17.48 2.36 29.01
CA ILE A 4 16.61 2.86 27.94
C ILE A 4 17.43 2.82 26.66
N ASP A 5 16.84 2.27 25.63
CA ASP A 5 17.40 2.21 24.29
C ASP A 5 16.35 2.77 23.29
N ALA A 6 16.77 3.75 22.51
CA ALA A 6 15.91 4.37 21.50
C ALA A 6 16.61 4.33 20.14
N LYS A 7 15.87 3.95 19.10
CA LYS A 7 16.35 3.88 17.73
C LYS A 7 15.35 4.52 16.78
N VAL A 8 15.86 5.36 15.87
CA VAL A 8 15.09 5.93 14.75
C VAL A 8 15.79 5.58 13.45
N GLU A 9 15.04 5.10 12.49
CA GLU A 9 15.54 4.67 11.18
C GLU A 9 14.72 5.32 10.08
N GLY A 10 15.38 5.75 9.03
CA GLY A 10 14.76 6.24 7.80
C GLY A 10 15.16 5.35 6.64
N PHE A 11 14.23 5.06 5.73
CA PHE A 11 14.46 4.24 4.55
C PHE A 11 13.91 4.98 3.33
N TYR A 12 14.66 4.97 2.26
CA TYR A 12 14.17 5.38 0.95
C TYR A 12 14.10 4.14 0.07
N SER A 13 12.90 3.86 -0.43
CA SER A 13 12.61 2.69 -1.26
C SER A 13 12.36 3.12 -2.69
N THR A 14 12.95 2.40 -3.64
CA THR A 14 12.73 2.56 -5.09
C THR A 14 12.33 1.22 -5.67
N PHE A 15 11.77 1.23 -6.87
CA PHE A 15 11.54 -0.02 -7.61
C PHE A 15 12.88 -0.62 -8.03
N THR A 16 13.05 -1.91 -7.80
CA THR A 16 14.21 -2.66 -8.31
C THR A 16 14.18 -2.74 -9.83
N LYS A 17 12.97 -2.89 -10.38
CA LYS A 17 12.68 -2.86 -11.81
C LYS A 17 11.22 -2.46 -12.01
N ALA A 18 10.97 -1.44 -12.82
CA ALA A 18 9.65 -1.13 -13.34
C ALA A 18 9.54 -1.66 -14.78
N PRO A 19 8.37 -2.11 -15.23
CA PRO A 19 8.15 -2.39 -16.64
C PRO A 19 8.33 -1.12 -17.47
N GLU A 20 8.97 -1.25 -18.62
CA GLU A 20 9.12 -0.19 -19.60
C GLU A 20 8.26 -0.50 -20.80
N PHE A 21 7.50 0.47 -21.28
CA PHE A 21 6.66 0.35 -22.46
C PHE A 21 7.18 1.27 -23.54
N VAL A 22 6.93 0.89 -24.80
CA VAL A 22 7.30 1.72 -25.94
C VAL A 22 6.34 2.91 -26.07
N ASP A 23 6.84 4.00 -26.65
CA ASP A 23 6.04 5.19 -26.97
C ASP A 23 4.96 4.90 -28.02
N GLY A 24 4.01 5.84 -28.17
CA GLY A 24 2.85 5.69 -29.05
C GLY A 24 3.21 5.53 -30.53
N TYR A 25 4.20 6.25 -31.03
CA TYR A 25 4.66 6.12 -32.39
C TYR A 25 5.28 4.75 -32.66
N THR A 26 6.14 4.30 -31.77
CA THR A 26 6.78 2.98 -31.87
C THR A 26 5.74 1.86 -31.80
N TYR A 27 4.80 1.95 -30.85
CA TYR A 27 3.72 0.98 -30.74
C TYR A 27 2.86 0.90 -32.02
N ALA A 28 2.42 2.05 -32.54
CA ALA A 28 1.59 2.12 -33.75
C ALA A 28 2.33 1.59 -34.98
N SER A 29 3.63 1.90 -35.07
CA SER A 29 4.50 1.39 -36.15
C SER A 29 4.66 -0.12 -36.10
N MET A 30 4.93 -0.69 -34.94
CA MET A 30 5.02 -2.13 -34.71
C MET A 30 3.68 -2.84 -34.97
N ALA A 31 2.56 -2.22 -34.62
CA ALA A 31 1.23 -2.75 -34.91
C ALA A 31 0.98 -2.83 -36.43
N ASN A 32 1.39 -1.82 -37.19
CA ASN A 32 1.35 -1.86 -38.67
C ASN A 32 2.24 -2.96 -39.24
N GLU A 33 3.47 -3.08 -38.78
CA GLU A 33 4.39 -4.13 -39.21
C GLU A 33 3.82 -5.53 -38.95
N ALA A 34 3.26 -5.75 -37.75
CA ALA A 34 2.64 -7.02 -37.37
C ALA A 34 1.46 -7.39 -38.28
N ARG A 35 0.72 -6.44 -38.83
CA ARG A 35 -0.37 -6.69 -39.78
C ARG A 35 0.15 -6.92 -41.18
N LEU A 36 1.05 -6.08 -41.66
CA LEU A 36 1.63 -6.18 -43.01
C LEU A 36 2.36 -7.52 -43.23
N THR A 37 3.09 -7.99 -42.23
CA THR A 37 3.75 -9.32 -42.27
C THR A 37 2.77 -10.49 -42.35
N ARG A 38 1.49 -10.28 -42.05
CA ARG A 38 0.40 -11.25 -42.18
C ARG A 38 -0.49 -11.01 -43.40
N ASN A 39 -0.03 -10.20 -44.38
CA ASN A 39 -0.79 -9.79 -45.55
C ASN A 39 -2.13 -9.10 -45.23
N GLN A 40 -2.15 -8.32 -44.14
CA GLN A 40 -3.29 -7.50 -43.72
C GLN A 40 -2.96 -6.02 -43.99
N GLU A 41 -4.00 -5.19 -44.13
CA GLU A 41 -3.83 -3.74 -44.28
C GLU A 41 -3.25 -3.13 -42.98
N ALA A 42 -2.50 -2.05 -43.11
CA ALA A 42 -1.99 -1.28 -42.02
C ALA A 42 -3.16 -0.77 -41.13
N LEU A 43 -2.95 -0.77 -39.84
CA LEU A 43 -3.95 -0.30 -38.86
C LEU A 43 -3.99 1.23 -38.79
N TYR A 44 -2.82 1.86 -38.94
CA TYR A 44 -2.64 3.31 -38.89
C TYR A 44 -2.07 3.82 -40.21
N SER A 45 -2.69 4.86 -40.77
CA SER A 45 -2.20 5.55 -41.94
C SER A 45 -0.89 6.32 -41.68
N PRO A 46 -0.13 6.71 -42.71
CA PRO A 46 1.06 7.54 -42.50
C PRO A 46 0.78 8.87 -41.78
N SER A 47 -0.38 9.48 -42.03
CA SER A 47 -0.80 10.71 -41.34
C SER A 47 -1.10 10.48 -39.87
N GLU A 48 -1.69 9.35 -39.52
CA GLU A 48 -1.95 9.01 -38.10
C GLU A 48 -0.65 8.68 -37.34
N LEU A 49 0.31 7.99 -38.00
CA LEU A 49 1.64 7.80 -37.42
C LEU A 49 2.34 9.13 -37.15
N GLU A 50 2.21 10.11 -38.05
CA GLU A 50 2.76 11.44 -37.84
C GLU A 50 2.08 12.19 -36.69
N LEU A 51 0.78 11.99 -36.47
CA LEU A 51 0.06 12.56 -35.30
C LEU A 51 0.54 11.95 -33.97
N PHE A 52 0.82 10.64 -33.92
CA PHE A 52 1.48 10.02 -32.75
C PHE A 52 2.88 10.58 -32.54
N ARG A 53 3.67 10.77 -33.59
CA ARG A 53 5.05 11.27 -33.52
C ARG A 53 5.12 12.73 -33.07
N THR A 54 4.21 13.57 -33.56
CA THR A 54 4.24 15.02 -33.32
C THR A 54 3.39 15.46 -32.14
N GLN A 55 2.51 14.59 -31.64
CA GLN A 55 1.55 14.89 -30.55
C GLN A 55 0.70 16.15 -30.80
N LEU A 56 0.34 16.41 -32.08
CA LEU A 56 -0.49 17.56 -32.45
C LEU A 56 -1.94 17.43 -32.02
N ASP A 57 -2.43 16.20 -31.82
CA ASP A 57 -3.78 15.91 -31.32
C ASP A 57 -3.70 14.81 -30.25
N PRO A 58 -3.21 15.13 -29.04
CA PRO A 58 -3.00 14.14 -27.99
C PRO A 58 -4.31 13.56 -27.43
N ASP A 59 -5.43 14.22 -27.64
CA ASP A 59 -6.74 13.71 -27.24
C ASP A 59 -7.15 12.49 -28.06
N ARG A 60 -6.78 12.44 -29.32
CA ARG A 60 -7.12 11.36 -30.25
C ARG A 60 -5.95 10.42 -30.53
N PHE A 61 -4.74 10.90 -30.47
CA PHE A 61 -3.49 10.18 -30.69
C PHE A 61 -2.57 10.31 -29.48
N PRO A 62 -2.99 9.75 -28.34
CA PRO A 62 -2.25 9.88 -27.08
C PRO A 62 -0.92 9.13 -27.14
N ASP A 63 0.00 9.59 -26.31
CA ASP A 63 1.26 8.92 -25.99
C ASP A 63 1.51 9.07 -24.49
N VAL A 64 1.05 8.09 -23.71
CA VAL A 64 1.08 8.14 -22.26
C VAL A 64 2.01 7.06 -21.70
N ASP A 65 3.04 7.46 -20.99
CA ASP A 65 3.77 6.56 -20.11
C ASP A 65 2.97 6.37 -18.80
N TRP A 66 2.18 5.29 -18.76
CA TRP A 66 1.34 4.98 -17.62
C TRP A 66 2.12 4.67 -16.35
N MET A 67 3.33 4.12 -16.48
CA MET A 67 4.17 3.84 -15.32
C MET A 67 4.68 5.14 -14.70
N ASP A 68 5.24 6.04 -15.52
CA ASP A 68 5.66 7.36 -15.02
C ASP A 68 4.47 8.18 -14.52
N MET A 69 3.32 8.13 -15.20
CA MET A 69 2.12 8.87 -14.80
C MET A 69 1.64 8.48 -13.40
N VAL A 70 1.67 7.21 -13.04
CA VAL A 70 1.06 6.65 -11.82
C VAL A 70 2.06 6.47 -10.69
N LEU A 71 3.32 6.11 -11.00
CA LEU A 71 4.32 5.74 -10.03
C LEU A 71 5.24 6.92 -9.66
N ARG A 72 5.74 6.90 -8.43
CA ARG A 72 6.82 7.77 -7.94
C ARG A 72 8.15 7.07 -8.13
N ASP A 73 9.22 7.83 -8.26
CA ASP A 73 10.60 7.29 -8.29
C ASP A 73 10.97 6.57 -7.01
N GLY A 74 10.38 7.00 -5.89
CA GLY A 74 10.60 6.39 -4.60
C GLY A 74 9.72 6.96 -3.51
N ALA A 75 9.76 6.31 -2.35
CA ALA A 75 9.02 6.69 -1.17
C ALA A 75 9.84 6.57 0.10
N TRP A 76 9.66 7.53 1.01
CA TRP A 76 10.26 7.51 2.33
C TRP A 76 9.44 6.67 3.30
N SER A 77 10.16 5.95 4.14
CA SER A 77 9.61 5.18 5.26
C SER A 77 10.42 5.46 6.50
N SER A 78 9.80 5.35 7.65
CA SER A 78 10.47 5.55 8.92
C SER A 78 10.06 4.49 9.96
N ARG A 79 10.96 4.24 10.89
CA ARG A 79 10.69 3.39 12.06
C ARG A 79 11.31 4.03 13.29
N ALA A 80 10.53 4.10 14.35
CA ALA A 80 11.02 4.47 15.68
C ALA A 80 10.78 3.31 16.65
N THR A 81 11.78 3.01 17.47
CA THR A 81 11.70 1.94 18.49
C THR A 81 12.22 2.48 19.79
N LEU A 82 11.50 2.19 20.88
CA LEU A 82 11.87 2.51 22.26
C LEU A 82 11.80 1.24 23.08
N ASN A 83 12.89 0.92 23.75
CA ASN A 83 12.97 -0.20 24.69
C ASN A 83 13.36 0.33 26.07
N MET A 84 12.71 -0.17 27.08
CA MET A 84 13.01 0.13 28.46
C MET A 84 13.03 -1.16 29.28
N ARG A 85 14.07 -1.36 30.02
CA ARG A 85 14.19 -2.48 30.96
C ARG A 85 14.74 -2.02 32.29
N GLY A 86 14.24 -2.61 33.35
CA GLY A 86 14.68 -2.29 34.68
C GLY A 86 14.17 -3.29 35.70
N GLY A 87 14.55 -3.06 36.92
CA GLY A 87 14.07 -3.88 38.00
C GLY A 87 14.85 -3.71 39.29
N GLY A 88 14.26 -4.23 40.33
CA GLY A 88 14.81 -4.32 41.66
C GLY A 88 14.71 -5.74 42.21
N LYS A 89 14.72 -5.87 43.55
CA LYS A 89 14.64 -7.16 44.23
C LYS A 89 13.27 -7.83 44.08
N THR A 90 12.20 -7.04 43.91
CA THR A 90 10.81 -7.52 43.96
C THR A 90 10.16 -7.55 42.56
N ALA A 91 10.59 -6.67 41.63
CA ALA A 91 10.01 -6.61 40.31
C ALA A 91 11.06 -6.35 39.24
N ARG A 92 10.86 -6.96 38.12
CA ARG A 92 11.68 -6.79 36.87
C ARG A 92 10.71 -6.52 35.73
N TYR A 93 11.07 -5.63 34.86
CA TYR A 93 10.21 -5.29 33.71
C TYR A 93 11.00 -5.05 32.44
N PHE A 94 10.35 -5.34 31.33
CA PHE A 94 10.73 -4.96 29.99
C PHE A 94 9.53 -4.37 29.28
N VAL A 95 9.70 -3.16 28.72
CA VAL A 95 8.69 -2.48 27.91
C VAL A 95 9.33 -2.13 26.57
N SER A 96 8.65 -2.42 25.50
CA SER A 96 9.07 -2.08 24.12
C SER A 96 7.89 -1.48 23.38
N GLY A 97 8.15 -0.41 22.65
CA GLY A 97 7.22 0.20 21.71
C GLY A 97 7.92 0.48 20.38
N SER A 98 7.24 0.25 19.28
CA SER A 98 7.72 0.68 17.97
C SER A 98 6.59 1.24 17.12
N TYR A 99 6.94 2.24 16.33
CA TYR A 99 6.09 2.84 15.30
C TYR A 99 6.79 2.73 13.96
N GLN A 100 6.07 2.29 12.95
CA GLN A 100 6.51 2.21 11.56
C GLN A 100 5.53 2.95 10.67
N ASP A 101 6.06 3.79 9.79
CA ASP A 101 5.34 4.52 8.75
C ASP A 101 5.96 4.21 7.40
N GLN A 102 5.15 3.73 6.45
CA GLN A 102 5.59 3.42 5.10
C GLN A 102 4.65 4.10 4.10
N GLN A 103 5.20 4.98 3.30
CA GLN A 103 4.46 5.62 2.23
C GLN A 103 4.45 4.75 0.98
N GLY A 104 3.33 4.81 0.26
CA GLY A 104 3.17 4.11 -1.01
C GLY A 104 3.89 4.81 -2.16
N MET A 105 4.08 4.06 -3.23
CA MET A 105 4.81 4.47 -4.44
C MET A 105 3.91 5.12 -5.50
N TYR A 106 2.63 5.37 -5.20
CA TYR A 106 1.71 5.99 -6.15
C TYR A 106 1.75 7.51 -6.07
N LYS A 107 1.60 8.16 -7.23
CA LYS A 107 1.35 9.59 -7.31
C LYS A 107 -0.05 9.89 -6.79
N THR A 108 -0.27 11.11 -6.32
CA THR A 108 -1.55 11.58 -5.80
C THR A 108 -1.96 12.84 -6.52
N ASP A 109 -3.24 13.00 -6.76
CA ASP A 109 -3.80 14.25 -7.29
C ASP A 109 -3.84 15.29 -6.15
N LYS A 110 -3.05 16.36 -6.31
CA LYS A 110 -2.94 17.45 -5.32
C LYS A 110 -4.20 18.31 -5.26
N SER A 111 -5.08 18.25 -6.27
CA SER A 111 -6.34 18.97 -6.31
C SER A 111 -7.39 18.35 -5.38
N LEU A 112 -7.29 17.03 -5.13
CA LEU A 112 -8.18 16.30 -4.24
C LEU A 112 -7.78 16.52 -2.78
N LYS A 113 -8.61 17.25 -2.04
CA LYS A 113 -8.39 17.56 -0.62
C LYS A 113 -9.21 16.69 0.33
N ASP A 114 -10.24 16.03 -0.16
CA ASP A 114 -11.23 15.36 0.67
C ASP A 114 -10.76 14.00 1.21
N TYR A 115 -9.84 13.33 0.52
CA TYR A 115 -9.32 12.03 0.92
C TYR A 115 -7.94 11.75 0.29
N ASN A 116 -7.22 10.80 0.89
CA ASN A 116 -5.92 10.37 0.40
C ASN A 116 -6.05 8.96 -0.21
N THR A 117 -5.75 8.84 -1.49
CA THR A 117 -5.77 7.57 -2.23
C THR A 117 -4.44 6.83 -2.20
N ASN A 118 -3.35 7.48 -1.74
CA ASN A 118 -2.05 6.85 -1.74
C ASN A 118 -2.03 5.65 -0.78
N ALA A 119 -1.42 4.56 -1.23
CA ALA A 119 -1.10 3.45 -0.37
C ALA A 119 -0.24 3.92 0.81
N HIS A 120 -0.66 3.61 2.02
CA HIS A 120 0.01 4.04 3.22
C HIS A 120 -0.14 2.98 4.30
N PHE A 121 0.97 2.56 4.87
CA PHE A 121 1.01 1.55 5.92
C PHE A 121 1.58 2.14 7.20
N ARG A 122 0.85 1.98 8.31
CA ARG A 122 1.29 2.34 9.66
C ARG A 122 1.14 1.15 10.58
N LYS A 123 2.15 0.93 11.41
CA LYS A 123 2.12 -0.14 12.40
C LYS A 123 2.67 0.34 13.73
N TRP A 124 1.89 0.15 14.77
CA TRP A 124 2.30 0.28 16.17
C TRP A 124 2.48 -1.12 16.73
N THR A 125 3.58 -1.35 17.40
CA THR A 125 3.83 -2.61 18.11
C THR A 125 4.22 -2.28 19.52
N TYR A 126 3.69 -3.01 20.48
CA TYR A 126 4.02 -2.85 21.88
C TYR A 126 4.21 -4.21 22.55
N ARG A 127 5.08 -4.23 23.55
CA ARG A 127 5.32 -5.40 24.39
C ARG A 127 5.67 -4.94 25.78
N MET A 128 5.05 -5.56 26.78
CA MET A 128 5.34 -5.38 28.18
C MET A 128 5.45 -6.76 28.83
N ASN A 129 6.54 -7.00 29.52
CA ASN A 129 6.73 -8.16 30.37
C ASN A 129 7.09 -7.67 31.77
N VAL A 130 6.42 -8.17 32.78
CA VAL A 130 6.68 -7.84 34.17
C VAL A 130 6.72 -9.13 35.00
N ASP A 131 7.82 -9.32 35.72
CA ASP A 131 8.02 -10.40 36.67
C ASP A 131 7.97 -9.80 38.07
N ILE A 132 7.09 -10.30 38.91
CA ILE A 132 6.86 -9.81 40.27
C ILE A 132 7.06 -10.97 41.29
N ASP A 133 8.05 -10.85 42.12
CA ASP A 133 8.22 -11.75 43.26
C ASP A 133 7.24 -11.33 44.37
N ILE A 134 6.01 -11.90 44.36
CA ILE A 134 4.95 -11.61 45.33
C ILE A 134 5.42 -12.01 46.73
N THR A 135 6.05 -13.16 46.81
CA THR A 135 6.72 -13.68 48.01
C THR A 135 8.06 -14.31 47.63
N LYS A 136 8.84 -14.79 48.61
CA LYS A 136 10.09 -15.53 48.34
C LYS A 136 9.85 -16.84 47.58
N THR A 137 8.62 -17.35 47.56
CA THR A 137 8.23 -18.62 46.96
C THR A 137 7.24 -18.46 45.81
N THR A 138 6.68 -17.25 45.62
CA THR A 138 5.64 -16.97 44.63
C THR A 138 6.11 -15.94 43.61
N LEU A 139 6.18 -16.33 42.35
CA LEU A 139 6.52 -15.46 41.21
C LEU A 139 5.31 -15.33 40.28
N LEU A 140 4.91 -14.10 40.02
CA LEU A 140 3.93 -13.76 39.00
C LEU A 140 4.62 -13.14 37.77
N LYS A 141 4.34 -13.68 36.60
CA LYS A 141 4.80 -13.11 35.33
C LYS A 141 3.58 -12.64 34.52
N VAL A 142 3.60 -11.39 34.12
CA VAL A 142 2.58 -10.76 33.29
C VAL A 142 3.20 -10.37 31.96
N GLY A 143 2.65 -10.86 30.89
CA GLY A 143 3.06 -10.50 29.53
C GLY A 143 1.87 -9.92 28.76
N VAL A 144 2.09 -8.77 28.14
CA VAL A 144 1.14 -8.16 27.20
C VAL A 144 1.92 -7.76 25.96
N SER A 145 1.46 -8.18 24.82
CA SER A 145 2.02 -7.75 23.55
C SER A 145 0.92 -7.56 22.50
N GLY A 146 1.17 -6.71 21.52
CA GLY A 146 0.20 -6.52 20.47
C GLY A 146 0.72 -5.63 19.36
N SER A 147 -0.11 -5.53 18.34
CA SER A 147 0.13 -4.61 17.24
C SER A 147 -1.19 -4.06 16.71
N LEU A 148 -1.18 -2.77 16.42
CA LEU A 148 -2.21 -2.11 15.63
C LEU A 148 -1.62 -1.80 14.26
N ARG A 149 -2.24 -2.28 13.19
CA ARG A 149 -1.88 -1.99 11.81
C ARG A 149 -3.01 -1.24 11.15
N LYS A 150 -2.66 -0.12 10.52
CA LYS A 150 -3.53 0.66 9.66
C LYS A 150 -2.94 0.64 8.26
N GLN A 151 -3.73 0.30 7.26
CA GLN A 151 -3.35 0.31 5.86
C GLN A 151 -4.41 1.07 5.06
N ASN A 152 -3.96 2.00 4.24
CA ASN A 152 -4.76 2.67 3.23
C ASN A 152 -4.31 2.21 1.85
N ASP A 153 -5.25 2.15 0.90
CA ASP A 153 -5.01 1.80 -0.49
C ASP A 153 -5.99 2.55 -1.40
N THR A 154 -5.77 2.52 -2.71
CA THR A 154 -6.69 3.11 -3.69
C THR A 154 -8.07 2.44 -3.63
N GLY A 155 -9.11 3.16 -3.98
CA GLY A 155 -10.49 2.61 -3.99
C GLY A 155 -10.64 1.45 -4.99
N SER A 156 -9.90 1.47 -6.09
CA SER A 156 -9.88 0.40 -7.10
C SER A 156 -9.14 -0.86 -6.63
N GLY A 157 -8.27 -0.74 -5.63
CA GLY A 157 -7.40 -1.80 -5.14
C GLY A 157 -6.14 -2.00 -5.99
N THR A 158 -5.06 -2.39 -5.31
CA THR A 158 -3.73 -2.53 -5.93
C THR A 158 -3.70 -3.56 -7.06
N ASP A 159 -4.31 -4.74 -6.85
CA ASP A 159 -4.27 -5.83 -7.84
C ASP A 159 -4.96 -5.44 -9.14
N ASN A 160 -6.12 -4.77 -9.04
CA ASN A 160 -6.85 -4.30 -10.20
C ASN A 160 -6.08 -3.19 -10.95
N LEU A 161 -5.51 -2.24 -10.21
CA LEU A 161 -4.66 -1.19 -10.78
C LEU A 161 -3.49 -1.77 -11.57
N TRP A 162 -2.76 -2.73 -11.00
CA TRP A 162 -1.63 -3.36 -11.68
C TRP A 162 -2.06 -4.20 -12.90
N THR A 163 -3.20 -4.85 -12.85
CA THR A 163 -3.76 -5.56 -14.00
C THR A 163 -4.00 -4.61 -15.17
N VAL A 164 -4.56 -3.43 -14.89
CA VAL A 164 -4.81 -2.41 -15.92
C VAL A 164 -3.50 -1.80 -16.41
N LEU A 165 -2.58 -1.42 -15.50
CA LEU A 165 -1.27 -0.86 -15.86
C LEU A 165 -0.46 -1.79 -16.78
N MET A 166 -0.48 -3.09 -16.52
CA MET A 166 0.22 -4.08 -17.35
C MET A 166 -0.49 -4.39 -18.67
N GLY A 167 -1.78 -4.12 -18.76
CA GLY A 167 -2.59 -4.35 -19.96
C GLY A 167 -2.68 -3.15 -20.90
N TYR A 168 -2.29 -1.96 -20.45
CA TYR A 168 -2.40 -0.74 -21.23
C TYR A 168 -1.11 -0.42 -21.97
N ASN A 169 -1.26 -0.03 -23.24
CA ASN A 169 -0.19 0.58 -24.04
C ASN A 169 -0.33 2.10 -24.03
N SER A 170 0.66 2.80 -24.55
CA SER A 170 0.76 4.26 -24.56
C SER A 170 -0.34 4.97 -25.38
N ILE A 171 -0.95 4.28 -26.33
CA ILE A 171 -1.95 4.87 -27.24
C ILE A 171 -3.40 4.52 -26.89
N MET A 172 -3.62 3.85 -25.76
CA MET A 172 -4.93 3.34 -25.37
C MET A 172 -5.95 4.46 -25.15
N MET A 173 -5.57 5.45 -24.36
CA MET A 173 -6.32 6.67 -24.06
C MET A 173 -5.37 7.72 -23.49
N PRO A 174 -5.70 9.04 -23.57
CA PRO A 174 -4.97 10.05 -22.80
C PRO A 174 -5.22 9.90 -21.30
N ALA A 175 -4.35 10.47 -20.47
CA ALA A 175 -4.57 10.51 -19.03
C ALA A 175 -5.76 11.40 -18.66
N GLU A 176 -5.88 12.54 -19.34
CA GLU A 176 -6.94 13.53 -19.25
C GLU A 176 -7.08 14.20 -20.63
N TYR A 177 -8.28 14.54 -21.05
CA TYR A 177 -8.50 15.31 -22.26
C TYR A 177 -8.11 16.78 -22.06
N SER A 178 -7.81 17.48 -23.15
CA SER A 178 -7.41 18.90 -23.14
C SER A 178 -8.46 19.82 -22.50
N ASP A 179 -9.73 19.42 -22.47
CA ASP A 179 -10.84 20.12 -21.84
C ASP A 179 -11.05 19.72 -20.36
N GLY A 180 -10.17 18.92 -19.77
CA GLY A 180 -10.24 18.47 -18.39
C GLY A 180 -11.19 17.30 -18.12
N LYS A 181 -11.74 16.69 -19.17
CA LYS A 181 -12.59 15.51 -19.03
C LYS A 181 -11.77 14.24 -18.87
N ILE A 182 -12.30 13.30 -18.10
CA ILE A 182 -11.67 12.00 -17.85
C ILE A 182 -11.97 11.06 -19.03
N PRO A 183 -10.95 10.49 -19.68
CA PRO A 183 -11.14 9.48 -20.69
C PRO A 183 -11.67 8.16 -20.13
N GLY A 184 -12.55 7.49 -20.89
CA GLY A 184 -13.04 6.16 -20.58
C GLY A 184 -13.54 5.43 -21.81
N TRP A 185 -13.65 4.10 -21.73
CA TRP A 185 -14.04 3.26 -22.86
C TRP A 185 -15.54 3.28 -23.15
N SER A 186 -16.34 3.30 -22.09
CA SER A 186 -17.80 3.36 -22.18
C SER A 186 -18.38 3.98 -20.92
N ASP A 187 -19.67 4.30 -20.99
CA ASP A 187 -20.51 4.76 -19.89
C ASP A 187 -20.75 3.70 -18.81
N LYS A 188 -20.40 2.44 -19.07
CA LYS A 188 -20.59 1.30 -18.17
C LYS A 188 -19.30 0.80 -17.53
N ASP A 189 -18.15 1.03 -18.18
CA ASP A 189 -16.87 0.58 -17.67
C ASP A 189 -16.26 1.65 -16.79
N ASP A 190 -16.55 1.53 -15.52
CA ASP A 190 -16.07 2.38 -14.47
C ASP A 190 -14.55 2.53 -14.53
N ASN A 191 -14.12 3.61 -15.15
CA ASN A 191 -12.80 4.18 -14.95
C ASN A 191 -11.64 3.18 -14.95
N MET A 192 -11.41 2.56 -16.07
CA MET A 192 -10.18 1.81 -16.30
C MET A 192 -9.00 2.74 -16.67
N ASN A 193 -9.14 4.05 -16.49
CA ASN A 193 -8.05 4.99 -16.61
C ASN A 193 -7.11 4.84 -15.40
N PRO A 194 -5.84 4.43 -15.59
CA PRO A 194 -4.92 4.18 -14.47
C PRO A 194 -4.70 5.38 -13.55
N TRP A 195 -4.69 6.59 -14.09
CA TRP A 195 -4.58 7.82 -13.31
C TRP A 195 -5.78 7.98 -12.37
N VAL A 196 -6.99 7.80 -12.90
CA VAL A 196 -8.23 7.89 -12.12
C VAL A 196 -8.31 6.77 -11.09
N MET A 197 -7.96 5.54 -11.47
CA MET A 197 -7.90 4.40 -10.55
C MET A 197 -6.97 4.66 -9.37
N THR A 198 -5.86 5.34 -9.61
CA THR A 198 -4.88 5.66 -8.59
C THR A 198 -5.30 6.83 -7.72
N THR A 199 -5.85 7.88 -8.32
CA THR A 199 -6.00 9.18 -7.65
C THR A 199 -7.44 9.56 -7.31
N GLN A 200 -8.44 9.06 -8.04
CA GLN A 200 -9.82 9.52 -7.93
C GLN A 200 -10.84 8.43 -7.59
N SER A 201 -10.45 7.18 -7.51
CA SER A 201 -11.34 6.05 -7.26
C SER A 201 -11.82 5.90 -5.81
N GLY A 202 -11.46 6.83 -4.92
CA GLY A 202 -11.72 6.73 -3.50
C GLY A 202 -10.60 6.05 -2.74
N TYR A 203 -10.92 5.38 -1.63
CA TYR A 203 -9.92 4.73 -0.78
C TYR A 203 -10.47 3.46 -0.12
N ASN A 204 -9.53 2.60 0.26
CA ASN A 204 -9.79 1.39 1.03
C ASN A 204 -8.89 1.40 2.27
N GLU A 205 -9.48 1.64 3.44
CA GLU A 205 -8.76 1.69 4.71
C GLU A 205 -9.07 0.44 5.52
N SER A 206 -8.04 -0.22 6.02
CA SER A 206 -8.17 -1.39 6.89
C SER A 206 -7.40 -1.21 8.20
N TRP A 207 -7.98 -1.73 9.27
CA TRP A 207 -7.42 -1.77 10.60
C TRP A 207 -7.35 -3.21 11.07
N LYS A 208 -6.21 -3.61 11.60
CA LYS A 208 -6.03 -4.92 12.22
C LYS A 208 -5.37 -4.74 13.56
N ASN A 209 -6.04 -5.20 14.61
CA ASN A 209 -5.53 -5.16 15.97
C ASN A 209 -5.37 -6.58 16.49
N ASN A 210 -4.21 -6.85 17.06
CA ASN A 210 -3.89 -8.12 17.71
C ASN A 210 -3.34 -7.81 19.09
N ILE A 211 -3.91 -8.42 20.12
CA ILE A 211 -3.48 -8.31 21.51
C ILE A 211 -3.31 -9.72 22.06
N GLN A 212 -2.17 -9.98 22.66
CA GLN A 212 -1.81 -11.23 23.31
C GLN A 212 -1.48 -10.95 24.76
N THR A 213 -2.16 -11.63 25.68
CA THR A 213 -1.96 -11.50 27.11
C THR A 213 -1.60 -12.84 27.70
N SER A 214 -0.61 -12.86 28.54
CA SER A 214 -0.21 -14.07 29.28
C SER A 214 -0.01 -13.75 30.75
N LEU A 215 -0.50 -14.65 31.61
CA LEU A 215 -0.30 -14.63 33.04
C LEU A 215 0.29 -15.97 33.47
N THR A 216 1.40 -15.95 34.17
CA THR A 216 2.01 -17.17 34.71
C THR A 216 2.25 -16.99 36.20
N LEU A 217 1.72 -17.90 36.97
CA LEU A 217 1.94 -18.01 38.42
C LEU A 217 2.86 -19.21 38.68
N GLU A 218 4.00 -18.97 39.29
CA GLU A 218 4.91 -20.01 39.75
C GLU A 218 4.95 -20.01 41.28
N GLN A 219 4.65 -21.15 41.89
CA GLN A 219 4.67 -21.34 43.32
C GLN A 219 5.63 -22.46 43.69
N LYS A 220 6.67 -22.18 44.49
CA LYS A 220 7.52 -23.20 45.10
C LYS A 220 6.78 -23.83 46.28
N LEU A 221 6.75 -25.15 46.31
CA LEU A 221 6.08 -25.96 47.31
C LEU A 221 7.07 -26.82 48.10
N ASP A 222 8.26 -26.27 48.33
CA ASP A 222 9.33 -26.94 49.07
C ASP A 222 8.91 -27.34 50.49
N PHE A 223 7.86 -26.68 51.05
CA PHE A 223 7.25 -27.02 52.34
C PHE A 223 6.47 -28.34 52.34
N ILE A 224 6.10 -28.85 51.14
CA ILE A 224 5.46 -30.17 50.95
C ILE A 224 6.56 -31.18 50.58
N THR A 225 7.34 -30.89 49.55
CA THR A 225 8.42 -31.74 49.08
C THR A 225 9.48 -30.87 48.44
N LYS A 226 10.75 -31.07 48.81
CA LYS A 226 11.89 -30.32 48.31
C LYS A 226 11.95 -30.39 46.76
N GLY A 227 11.99 -29.23 46.08
CA GLY A 227 12.05 -29.11 44.62
C GLY A 227 10.68 -29.16 43.94
N LEU A 228 9.57 -29.37 44.68
CA LEU A 228 8.23 -29.34 44.11
C LEU A 228 7.86 -27.89 43.76
N ARG A 229 7.29 -27.72 42.53
CA ARG A 229 6.87 -26.44 42.02
C ARG A 229 5.53 -26.59 41.28
N PHE A 230 4.60 -25.68 41.54
CA PHE A 230 3.39 -25.50 40.74
C PHE A 230 3.59 -24.39 39.74
N VAL A 231 3.14 -24.58 38.51
CA VAL A 231 3.13 -23.55 37.47
C VAL A 231 1.75 -23.52 36.78
N GLY A 232 1.03 -22.45 37.00
CA GLY A 232 -0.24 -22.16 36.34
C GLY A 232 -0.03 -21.12 35.24
N ARG A 233 -0.59 -21.33 34.05
CA ARG A 233 -0.58 -20.35 32.94
C ARG A 233 -1.97 -20.08 32.46
N PHE A 234 -2.24 -18.79 32.22
CA PHE A 234 -3.44 -18.31 31.54
C PHE A 234 -3.01 -17.45 30.35
N GLY A 235 -3.64 -17.64 29.21
CA GLY A 235 -3.44 -16.83 28.01
C GLY A 235 -4.77 -16.35 27.47
N TYR A 236 -4.81 -15.12 27.03
CA TYR A 236 -5.97 -14.53 26.36
C TYR A 236 -5.50 -13.71 25.17
N ASP A 237 -5.93 -14.11 23.99
CA ASP A 237 -5.58 -13.45 22.74
C ASP A 237 -6.83 -12.90 22.07
N THR A 238 -6.74 -11.68 21.54
CA THR A 238 -7.79 -11.07 20.73
C THR A 238 -7.27 -10.67 19.39
N TYR A 239 -8.10 -10.84 18.38
CA TYR A 239 -7.89 -10.32 17.04
C TYR A 239 -9.14 -9.57 16.58
N ASN A 240 -8.93 -8.33 16.14
CA ASN A 240 -9.99 -7.50 15.58
C ASN A 240 -9.54 -7.00 14.20
N SER A 241 -10.41 -7.07 13.21
CA SER A 241 -10.18 -6.53 11.87
C SER A 241 -11.40 -5.73 11.45
N ASN A 242 -11.16 -4.52 11.01
CA ASN A 242 -12.17 -3.62 10.46
C ASN A 242 -11.66 -3.01 9.16
N TRP A 243 -12.58 -2.69 8.25
CA TRP A 243 -12.24 -2.05 6.99
C TRP A 243 -13.35 -1.10 6.55
N ILE A 244 -12.98 -0.03 5.86
CA ILE A 244 -13.88 0.94 5.27
C ILE A 244 -13.46 1.12 3.82
N LYS A 245 -14.37 0.82 2.90
CA LYS A 245 -14.18 1.10 1.48
C LYS A 245 -15.08 2.25 1.07
N ARG A 246 -14.50 3.28 0.48
CA ARG A 246 -15.18 4.39 -0.18
C ARG A 246 -14.78 4.37 -1.65
N TYR A 247 -15.71 3.98 -2.48
CA TYR A 247 -15.50 3.93 -3.92
C TYR A 247 -16.15 5.14 -4.59
N LYS A 248 -15.45 5.75 -5.54
CA LYS A 248 -15.91 6.83 -6.38
C LYS A 248 -15.65 6.47 -7.83
N SER A 249 -16.64 6.64 -8.68
CA SER A 249 -16.55 6.48 -10.12
C SER A 249 -16.86 7.83 -10.76
N PRO A 250 -15.86 8.64 -11.14
CA PRO A 250 -16.06 9.88 -11.86
C PRO A 250 -16.67 9.61 -13.24
N ALA A 251 -17.43 10.58 -13.78
CA ALA A 251 -17.94 10.48 -15.14
C ALA A 251 -16.77 10.38 -16.13
N ALA A 252 -16.85 9.43 -17.05
CA ALA A 252 -15.85 9.21 -18.09
C ALA A 252 -16.45 9.55 -19.46
N TYR A 253 -15.58 10.01 -20.36
CA TYR A 253 -15.94 10.48 -21.68
C TYR A 253 -15.08 9.78 -22.73
N LYS A 254 -15.64 9.60 -23.92
CA LYS A 254 -14.91 9.04 -25.06
C LYS A 254 -14.84 10.08 -26.16
N ALA A 255 -13.64 10.39 -26.64
CA ALA A 255 -13.48 11.23 -27.81
C ALA A 255 -14.00 10.49 -29.05
N ASP A 256 -14.87 11.13 -29.83
CA ASP A 256 -15.32 10.60 -31.09
C ASP A 256 -14.24 10.82 -32.14
N ARG A 257 -13.78 9.73 -32.78
CA ARG A 257 -12.77 9.79 -33.83
C ARG A 257 -13.38 10.05 -35.22
N TYR A 258 -14.69 10.07 -35.32
CA TYR A 258 -15.34 10.33 -36.62
C TYR A 258 -15.20 11.81 -36.97
N ARG A 259 -14.54 12.08 -38.11
CA ARG A 259 -14.68 13.40 -38.73
C ARG A 259 -16.12 13.52 -39.20
N GLN A 260 -16.82 14.54 -38.73
CA GLN A 260 -18.02 14.98 -39.43
C GLN A 260 -17.58 15.44 -40.83
N PRO A 261 -18.31 15.01 -41.87
CA PRO A 261 -18.01 15.41 -43.24
C PRO A 261 -18.04 16.91 -43.46
#